data_f329625914b0cc2d893b2b2a4e34c0aa
#
_entry.id   f329625914b0cc2d893b2b2a4e34c0aa
#
_cell.length_a   1.000
_cell.length_b   1.000
_cell.length_c   1.000
_cell.angle_alpha   90.00
_cell.angle_beta   90.00
_cell.angle_gamma   90.00
#
_symmetry.space_group_name_H-M   'P 1'
#
loop_
_entity.id
_entity.type
_entity.pdbx_description
1 polymer ?
#
loop_
_entity_poly.entity_id
_entity_poly.type
_entity_poly.pdbx_seq_one_letter_code
_entity_poly.pdbx_strand_id
1 'polypeptide(L)'
;HKELINVIRSQEDTQQRKTNVKAFMTDWYLHQMNSYVNEVCNSAIDIVKSLQVKDQKGTLDKFFTYDCWGAIYSENDYTLPHTHGPALWSWVYYIEVPYNAPPLYFKEAKLKVFPKTDELIMFPGQVIHEVPKAIDMTGERIVLAGNIYLDYRNT
;
A
#
# COMPACT_ATOMS: atom_id res chain seq x y z
N HIS A 1 4.70 -9.95 -11.48
CA HIS A 1 4.74 -10.34 -10.05
C HIS A 1 6.14 -10.80 -9.63
N LYS A 2 6.75 -11.75 -10.37
CA LYS A 2 8.05 -12.32 -9.99
C LYS A 2 9.13 -11.26 -9.74
N GLU A 3 9.21 -10.25 -10.60
CA GLU A 3 10.19 -9.18 -10.46
C GLU A 3 9.92 -8.34 -9.19
N LEU A 4 8.67 -7.99 -8.91
CA LEU A 4 8.30 -7.25 -7.70
C LEU A 4 8.61 -8.06 -6.43
N ILE A 5 8.31 -9.36 -6.41
CA ILE A 5 8.63 -10.24 -5.28
C ILE A 5 10.15 -10.29 -5.06
N ASN A 6 10.93 -10.45 -6.12
CA ASN A 6 12.39 -10.47 -6.03
C ASN A 6 12.93 -9.14 -5.48
N VAL A 7 12.40 -8.01 -5.96
CA VAL A 7 12.78 -6.69 -5.46
C VAL A 7 12.52 -6.57 -3.96
N ILE A 8 11.32 -6.93 -3.50
CA ILE A 8 10.96 -6.84 -2.06
C ILE A 8 11.84 -7.77 -1.22
N ARG A 9 12.02 -9.03 -1.65
CA ARG A 9 12.82 -10.01 -0.92
C ARG A 9 14.33 -9.69 -0.89
N SER A 10 14.83 -8.93 -1.87
CA SER A 10 16.22 -8.50 -1.88
C SER A 10 16.54 -7.36 -0.92
N GLN A 11 15.51 -6.74 -0.36
CA GLN A 11 15.69 -5.66 0.62
C GLN A 11 15.94 -6.21 2.03
N GLU A 12 16.51 -5.37 2.89
CA GLU A 12 16.60 -5.64 4.33
C GLU A 12 15.28 -5.24 5.02
N ASP A 13 14.97 -5.86 6.15
CA ASP A 13 13.90 -5.40 7.05
C ASP A 13 14.35 -4.14 7.79
N THR A 14 14.27 -3.00 7.11
CA THR A 14 14.76 -1.72 7.65
C THR A 14 13.91 -1.23 8.82
N GLN A 15 12.67 -1.67 8.92
CA GLN A 15 11.74 -1.20 9.95
C GLN A 15 11.72 -2.07 11.20
N GLN A 16 12.18 -3.31 11.11
CA GLN A 16 12.33 -4.22 12.25
C GLN A 16 11.08 -4.26 13.16
N ARG A 17 9.88 -4.26 12.55
CA ARG A 17 8.58 -4.26 13.26
C ARG A 17 8.34 -3.04 14.19
N LYS A 18 9.09 -1.96 14.03
CA LYS A 18 8.95 -0.75 14.88
C LYS A 18 7.82 0.18 14.45
N THR A 19 7.34 0.04 13.21
CA THR A 19 6.20 0.80 12.69
C THR A 19 4.86 0.17 13.08
N ASN A 20 3.75 0.69 12.56
CA ASN A 20 2.43 0.05 12.69
C ASN A 20 2.40 -1.33 12.03
N VAL A 21 3.20 -1.55 10.98
CA VAL A 21 3.37 -2.84 10.31
C VAL A 21 4.22 -3.75 11.19
N LYS A 22 3.64 -4.84 11.68
CA LYS A 22 4.29 -5.87 12.48
C LYS A 22 4.59 -7.10 11.62
N ALA A 23 5.33 -6.85 10.53
CA ALA A 23 5.76 -7.80 9.51
C ALA A 23 7.11 -7.35 8.96
N PHE A 24 7.70 -8.11 8.04
CA PHE A 24 8.82 -7.63 7.24
C PHE A 24 8.40 -6.40 6.44
N MET A 25 9.23 -5.37 6.42
CA MET A 25 8.95 -4.13 5.70
C MET A 25 10.23 -3.51 5.17
N THR A 26 10.22 -3.17 3.88
CA THR A 26 11.33 -2.48 3.20
C THR A 26 11.42 -1.00 3.61
N ASP A 27 12.40 -0.29 3.05
CA ASP A 27 12.46 1.16 3.10
C ASP A 27 11.20 1.82 2.49
N TRP A 28 10.92 3.06 2.92
CA TRP A 28 9.75 3.84 2.50
C TRP A 28 9.81 4.37 1.06
N TYR A 29 10.99 4.34 0.45
CA TYR A 29 11.22 4.96 -0.87
C TYR A 29 11.59 3.93 -1.95
N LEU A 30 11.05 2.72 -1.85
CA LEU A 30 11.36 1.63 -2.77
C LEU A 30 11.08 2.00 -4.24
N HIS A 31 10.08 2.83 -4.51
CA HIS A 31 9.75 3.32 -5.86
C HIS A 31 10.83 4.20 -6.49
N GLN A 32 11.65 4.87 -5.68
CA GLN A 32 12.78 5.68 -6.19
C GLN A 32 13.98 4.81 -6.58
N MET A 33 14.06 3.59 -6.07
CA MET A 33 15.16 2.67 -6.29
C MET A 33 14.87 1.62 -7.36
N ASN A 34 13.62 1.45 -7.76
CA ASN A 34 13.23 0.38 -8.67
C ASN A 34 12.12 0.80 -9.65
N SER A 35 12.37 0.60 -10.97
CA SER A 35 11.45 1.02 -12.04
C SER A 35 10.14 0.23 -12.03
N TYR A 36 10.13 -1.07 -11.74
CA TYR A 36 8.91 -1.88 -11.68
C TYR A 36 7.99 -1.40 -10.56
N VAL A 37 8.57 -1.05 -9.39
CA VAL A 37 7.82 -0.48 -8.28
C VAL A 37 7.25 0.89 -8.66
N ASN A 38 8.05 1.71 -9.34
CA ASN A 38 7.61 3.03 -9.81
C ASN A 38 6.47 2.92 -10.85
N GLU A 39 6.45 1.91 -11.70
CA GLU A 39 5.35 1.64 -12.62
C GLU A 39 4.03 1.37 -11.89
N VAL A 40 4.06 0.61 -10.79
CA VAL A 40 2.88 0.39 -9.94
C VAL A 40 2.41 1.70 -9.31
N CYS A 41 3.33 2.53 -8.83
CA CYS A 41 3.00 3.86 -8.29
C CYS A 41 2.33 4.77 -9.34
N ASN A 42 2.85 4.77 -10.56
CA ASN A 42 2.27 5.54 -11.67
C ASN A 42 0.86 5.03 -12.01
N SER A 43 0.67 3.71 -12.03
CA SER A 43 -0.67 3.12 -12.24
C SER A 43 -1.66 3.52 -11.15
N ALA A 44 -1.21 3.57 -9.88
CA ALA A 44 -2.03 4.06 -8.77
C ALA A 44 -2.41 5.54 -8.94
N ILE A 45 -1.48 6.39 -9.39
CA ILE A 45 -1.76 7.80 -9.73
C ILE A 45 -2.77 7.90 -10.86
N ASP A 46 -2.66 7.10 -11.91
CA ASP A 46 -3.60 7.11 -13.03
C ASP A 46 -5.02 6.70 -12.58
N ILE A 47 -5.15 5.76 -11.65
CA ILE A 47 -6.43 5.43 -11.03
C ILE A 47 -7.00 6.65 -10.31
N VAL A 48 -6.21 7.35 -9.48
CA VAL A 48 -6.66 8.57 -8.77
C VAL A 48 -7.13 9.62 -9.78
N LYS A 49 -6.37 9.87 -10.85
CA LYS A 49 -6.75 10.81 -11.90
C LYS A 49 -8.09 10.42 -12.55
N SER A 50 -8.32 9.13 -12.77
CA SER A 50 -9.57 8.64 -13.37
C SER A 50 -10.80 8.81 -12.47
N LEU A 51 -10.62 8.86 -11.15
CA LEU A 51 -11.69 9.09 -10.18
C LEU A 51 -12.10 10.57 -10.08
N GLN A 52 -11.30 11.49 -10.62
CA GLN A 52 -11.62 12.91 -10.61
C GLN A 52 -12.62 13.25 -11.72
N VAL A 53 -13.79 13.75 -11.35
CA VAL A 53 -14.88 14.05 -12.31
C VAL A 53 -14.58 15.27 -13.18
N LYS A 54 -13.75 16.19 -12.69
CA LYS A 54 -13.33 17.39 -13.45
C LYS A 54 -11.93 17.80 -13.02
N ASP A 55 -11.04 18.01 -13.98
CA ASP A 55 -9.79 18.68 -13.75
C ASP A 55 -10.02 20.18 -13.57
N GLN A 56 -9.87 20.67 -12.37
CA GLN A 56 -9.92 22.10 -12.08
C GLN A 56 -8.50 22.67 -12.16
N LYS A 57 -8.14 23.26 -13.31
CA LYS A 57 -6.91 24.02 -13.50
C LYS A 57 -5.60 23.21 -13.35
N GLY A 58 -5.51 22.04 -13.99
CA GLY A 58 -4.29 21.24 -13.99
C GLY A 58 -3.97 20.58 -12.65
N THR A 59 -4.96 20.37 -11.78
CA THR A 59 -4.77 19.73 -10.48
C THR A 59 -4.35 18.26 -10.61
N LEU A 60 -4.80 17.57 -11.68
CA LEU A 60 -4.48 16.17 -11.90
C LEU A 60 -2.98 15.90 -12.08
N ASP A 61 -2.23 16.84 -12.61
CA ASP A 61 -0.80 16.71 -12.82
C ASP A 61 0.04 16.94 -11.56
N LYS A 62 -0.61 17.30 -10.46
CA LYS A 62 0.04 17.56 -9.17
C LYS A 62 0.05 16.38 -8.22
N PHE A 63 -0.58 15.26 -8.58
CA PHE A 63 -0.51 14.04 -7.79
C PHE A 63 0.85 13.37 -7.92
N PHE A 64 1.41 12.98 -6.79
CA PHE A 64 2.68 12.26 -6.76
C PHE A 64 2.70 11.22 -5.64
N THR A 65 3.49 10.17 -5.83
CA THR A 65 3.79 9.20 -4.77
C THR A 65 4.86 9.80 -3.86
N TYR A 66 4.56 9.93 -2.58
CA TYR A 66 5.53 10.38 -1.59
C TYR A 66 6.34 9.22 -1.04
N ASP A 67 5.68 8.18 -0.61
CA ASP A 67 6.28 6.97 -0.09
C ASP A 67 5.65 5.71 -0.70
N CYS A 68 6.45 4.67 -0.83
CA CYS A 68 6.03 3.36 -1.27
C CYS A 68 7.00 2.31 -0.71
N TRP A 69 6.46 1.28 -0.12
CA TRP A 69 7.21 0.19 0.49
C TRP A 69 6.62 -1.17 0.15
N GLY A 70 7.47 -2.20 0.24
CA GLY A 70 7.05 -3.60 0.19
C GLY A 70 6.88 -4.16 1.60
N ALA A 71 5.93 -5.06 1.79
CA ALA A 71 5.78 -5.80 3.03
C ALA A 71 5.48 -7.28 2.76
N ILE A 72 6.02 -8.15 3.63
CA ILE A 72 5.79 -9.59 3.61
C ILE A 72 5.22 -9.97 4.96
N TYR A 73 4.00 -10.49 4.94
CA TYR A 73 3.31 -10.99 6.13
C TYR A 73 3.37 -12.51 6.15
N SER A 74 3.88 -13.04 7.22
CA SER A 74 3.82 -14.45 7.58
C SER A 74 2.71 -14.70 8.60
N GLU A 75 2.52 -15.94 9.00
CA GLU A 75 1.60 -16.27 10.09
C GLU A 75 1.92 -15.47 11.36
N ASN A 76 0.89 -15.01 12.04
CA ASN A 76 0.93 -14.13 13.21
C ASN A 76 1.34 -12.66 12.94
N ASP A 77 1.67 -12.29 11.73
CA ASP A 77 1.92 -10.89 11.38
C ASP A 77 0.62 -10.10 11.25
N TYR A 78 0.72 -8.79 11.49
CA TYR A 78 -0.43 -7.89 11.52
C TYR A 78 -0.01 -6.43 11.30
N THR A 79 -0.99 -5.56 11.12
CA THR A 79 -0.79 -4.11 11.13
C THR A 79 -1.75 -3.47 12.11
N LEU A 80 -1.23 -2.63 13.00
CA LEU A 80 -2.00 -1.88 13.98
C LEU A 80 -2.93 -0.87 13.29
N PRO A 81 -4.07 -0.51 13.92
CA PRO A 81 -4.93 0.56 13.42
C PRO A 81 -4.16 1.87 13.26
N HIS A 82 -4.26 2.49 12.08
CA HIS A 82 -3.57 3.75 11.77
C HIS A 82 -4.22 4.47 10.58
N THR A 83 -3.79 5.70 10.34
CA THR A 83 -4.10 6.51 9.16
C THR A 83 -2.80 6.91 8.46
N HIS A 84 -2.92 7.48 7.27
CA HIS A 84 -1.81 8.05 6.50
C HIS A 84 -1.94 9.56 6.28
N GLY A 85 -2.64 10.27 7.19
CA GLY A 85 -2.72 11.72 7.06
C GLY A 85 -1.32 12.39 7.12
N PRO A 86 -1.01 13.35 6.25
CA PRO A 86 -1.90 14.12 5.36
C PRO A 86 -2.03 13.59 3.91
N ALA A 87 -1.71 12.32 3.64
CA ALA A 87 -1.92 11.75 2.32
C ALA A 87 -3.39 11.86 1.88
N LEU A 88 -3.64 12.16 0.62
CA LEU A 88 -4.99 12.19 0.06
C LEU A 88 -5.51 10.77 -0.18
N TRP A 89 -4.69 9.93 -0.75
CA TRP A 89 -4.99 8.56 -1.05
C TRP A 89 -3.91 7.62 -0.54
N SER A 90 -4.32 6.47 -0.06
CA SER A 90 -3.46 5.34 0.25
C SER A 90 -3.90 4.15 -0.59
N TRP A 91 -2.96 3.29 -0.92
CA TRP A 91 -3.24 2.11 -1.72
C TRP A 91 -2.39 0.92 -1.29
N VAL A 92 -2.91 -0.26 -1.54
CA VAL A 92 -2.21 -1.54 -1.35
C VAL A 92 -2.40 -2.38 -2.60
N TYR A 93 -1.31 -2.77 -3.25
CA TYR A 93 -1.30 -3.72 -4.35
C TYR A 93 -0.88 -5.09 -3.83
N TYR A 94 -1.73 -6.09 -4.04
CA TYR A 94 -1.55 -7.44 -3.55
C TYR A 94 -0.87 -8.31 -4.62
N ILE A 95 0.43 -8.55 -4.44
CA ILE A 95 1.27 -9.30 -5.40
C ILE A 95 1.02 -10.80 -5.22
N GLU A 96 0.95 -11.25 -3.96
CA GLU A 96 0.66 -12.63 -3.60
C GLU A 96 -0.25 -12.67 -2.37
N VAL A 97 -1.33 -13.46 -2.46
CA VAL A 97 -2.30 -13.62 -1.38
C VAL A 97 -2.54 -15.11 -1.15
N PRO A 98 -2.05 -15.67 -0.03
CA PRO A 98 -2.25 -17.07 0.28
C PRO A 98 -3.66 -17.33 0.82
N TYR A 99 -3.99 -18.62 0.94
CA TYR A 99 -5.23 -19.04 1.61
C TYR A 99 -5.24 -18.56 3.07
N ASN A 100 -6.40 -18.13 3.54
CA ASN A 100 -6.62 -17.55 4.88
C ASN A 100 -5.85 -16.26 5.15
N ALA A 101 -5.44 -15.51 4.12
CA ALA A 101 -4.90 -14.17 4.32
C ALA A 101 -5.93 -13.25 4.99
N PRO A 102 -5.54 -12.49 6.04
CA PRO A 102 -6.45 -11.61 6.74
C PRO A 102 -6.91 -10.46 5.83
N PRO A 103 -8.14 -9.92 6.06
CA PRO A 103 -8.65 -8.79 5.29
C PRO A 103 -7.90 -7.49 5.60
N LEU A 104 -8.02 -6.51 4.70
CA LEU A 104 -7.87 -5.12 5.04
C LEU A 104 -9.15 -4.67 5.75
N TYR A 105 -9.05 -4.23 6.99
CA TYR A 105 -10.20 -3.93 7.84
C TYR A 105 -10.30 -2.45 8.15
N PHE A 106 -11.40 -1.84 7.73
CA PHE A 106 -11.82 -0.48 8.02
C PHE A 106 -12.81 -0.52 9.20
N LYS A 107 -12.26 -0.43 10.41
CA LYS A 107 -12.99 -0.73 11.65
C LYS A 107 -14.19 0.19 11.88
N GLU A 108 -14.07 1.49 11.64
CA GLU A 108 -15.14 2.45 11.81
C GLU A 108 -16.31 2.20 10.85
N ALA A 109 -16.00 1.84 9.62
CA ALA A 109 -16.99 1.45 8.62
C ALA A 109 -17.50 0.01 8.78
N LYS A 110 -16.90 -0.78 9.68
CA LYS A 110 -17.14 -2.23 9.85
C LYS A 110 -16.98 -3.01 8.54
N LEU A 111 -16.11 -2.52 7.65
CA LEU A 111 -15.87 -3.08 6.32
C LEU A 111 -14.60 -3.93 6.33
N LYS A 112 -14.74 -5.20 5.96
CA LYS A 112 -13.62 -6.12 5.71
C LYS A 112 -13.49 -6.37 4.21
N VAL A 113 -12.36 -6.01 3.64
CA VAL A 113 -12.04 -6.27 2.23
C VAL A 113 -11.05 -7.41 2.19
N PHE A 114 -11.49 -8.57 1.68
CA PHE A 114 -10.63 -9.74 1.50
C PHE A 114 -9.86 -9.59 0.20
N PRO A 115 -8.53 -9.47 0.26
CA PRO A 115 -7.73 -9.20 -0.92
C PRO A 115 -7.62 -10.43 -1.82
N LYS A 116 -7.36 -10.17 -3.10
CA LYS A 116 -7.00 -11.20 -4.09
C LYS A 116 -5.67 -10.84 -4.72
N THR A 117 -4.94 -11.84 -5.16
CA THR A 117 -3.73 -11.64 -5.96
C THR A 117 -4.07 -10.80 -7.19
N ASP A 118 -3.18 -9.86 -7.53
CA ASP A 118 -3.30 -8.92 -8.64
C ASP A 118 -4.40 -7.85 -8.47
N GLU A 119 -4.77 -7.56 -7.22
CA GLU A 119 -5.76 -6.54 -6.88
C GLU A 119 -5.08 -5.33 -6.23
N LEU A 120 -5.50 -4.12 -6.63
CA LEU A 120 -5.12 -2.87 -5.97
C LEU A 120 -6.34 -2.31 -5.25
N ILE A 121 -6.20 -2.14 -3.94
CA ILE A 121 -7.22 -1.50 -3.10
C ILE A 121 -6.76 -0.08 -2.79
N MET A 122 -7.60 0.90 -3.09
CA MET A 122 -7.35 2.31 -2.87
C MET A 122 -8.41 2.90 -1.94
N PHE A 123 -7.97 3.77 -1.01
CA PHE A 123 -8.84 4.41 -0.02
C PHE A 123 -8.28 5.77 0.40
N PRO A 124 -9.10 6.69 0.93
CA PRO A 124 -8.62 7.98 1.43
C PRO A 124 -7.62 7.81 2.57
N GLY A 125 -6.52 8.53 2.55
CA GLY A 125 -5.44 8.40 3.53
C GLY A 125 -5.85 8.67 4.98
N GLN A 126 -6.98 9.36 5.20
CA GLN A 126 -7.52 9.66 6.53
C GLN A 126 -8.31 8.50 7.17
N VAL A 127 -8.62 7.46 6.40
CA VAL A 127 -9.44 6.36 6.90
C VAL A 127 -8.63 5.43 7.78
N ILE A 128 -9.08 5.20 9.01
CA ILE A 128 -8.46 4.25 9.94
C ILE A 128 -8.63 2.84 9.39
N HIS A 129 -7.51 2.15 9.26
CA HIS A 129 -7.47 0.78 8.77
C HIS A 129 -6.41 -0.05 9.51
N GLU A 130 -6.59 -1.34 9.47
CA GLU A 130 -5.71 -2.32 10.10
C GLU A 130 -5.68 -3.62 9.28
N VAL A 131 -4.70 -4.45 9.57
CA VAL A 131 -4.67 -5.85 9.15
C VAL A 131 -4.70 -6.70 10.40
N PRO A 132 -5.78 -7.45 10.65
CA PRO A 132 -5.84 -8.37 11.77
C PRO A 132 -4.71 -9.40 11.73
N LYS A 133 -4.40 -9.96 12.89
CA LYS A 133 -3.39 -11.00 12.98
C LYS A 133 -3.72 -12.18 12.09
N ALA A 134 -2.75 -12.59 11.26
CA ALA A 134 -2.88 -13.75 10.40
C ALA A 134 -2.88 -15.03 11.27
N ILE A 135 -3.94 -15.83 11.18
CA ILE A 135 -4.10 -17.10 11.88
C ILE A 135 -4.38 -18.18 10.85
N ASP A 136 -3.69 -19.29 10.94
CA ASP A 136 -3.81 -20.43 10.00
C ASP A 136 -3.55 -20.02 8.53
N MET A 137 -2.73 -19.01 8.31
CA MET A 137 -2.31 -18.59 6.98
C MET A 137 -1.18 -19.49 6.48
N THR A 138 -1.38 -20.11 5.32
CA THR A 138 -0.38 -20.97 4.69
C THR A 138 0.34 -20.24 3.58
N GLY A 139 1.57 -19.84 3.82
CA GLY A 139 2.38 -19.05 2.89
C GLY A 139 2.53 -17.60 3.34
N GLU A 140 2.89 -16.73 2.43
CA GLU A 140 3.15 -15.31 2.72
C GLU A 140 2.24 -14.41 1.90
N ARG A 141 1.72 -13.37 2.52
CA ARG A 141 1.08 -12.27 1.83
C ARG A 141 2.11 -11.21 1.48
N ILE A 142 2.31 -10.96 0.19
CA ILE A 142 3.30 -10.01 -0.33
C ILE A 142 2.57 -8.84 -0.97
N VAL A 143 2.88 -7.64 -0.51
CA VAL A 143 2.23 -6.42 -0.96
C VAL A 143 3.22 -5.31 -1.26
N LEU A 144 2.83 -4.39 -2.16
CA LEU A 144 3.31 -3.02 -2.20
C LEU A 144 2.25 -2.11 -1.62
N ALA A 145 2.64 -1.15 -0.81
CA ALA A 145 1.75 -0.12 -0.31
C ALA A 145 2.38 1.26 -0.53
N GLY A 146 1.55 2.27 -0.70
CA GLY A 146 2.04 3.62 -0.92
C GLY A 146 0.99 4.68 -0.69
N ASN A 147 1.45 5.93 -0.65
CA ASN A 147 0.63 7.09 -0.39
C ASN A 147 0.79 8.14 -1.48
N ILE A 148 -0.33 8.72 -1.88
CA ILE A 148 -0.42 9.76 -2.91
C ILE A 148 -0.78 11.10 -2.28
N TYR A 149 0.01 12.10 -2.63
CA TYR A 149 -0.14 13.47 -2.17
C TYR A 149 -0.44 14.40 -3.34
N LEU A 150 -0.91 15.58 -3.04
CA LEU A 150 -1.06 16.66 -4.00
C LEU A 150 0.02 17.73 -3.73
N ASP A 151 0.74 18.12 -4.76
CA ASP A 151 1.71 19.21 -4.66
C ASP A 151 1.02 20.56 -4.74
N TYR A 152 0.94 21.26 -3.62
CA TYR A 152 0.33 22.59 -3.52
C TYR A 152 1.31 23.75 -3.77
N ARG A 153 2.59 23.48 -3.97
CA ARG A 153 3.64 24.53 -4.02
C ARG A 153 3.55 25.43 -5.25
N ASN A 154 2.81 25.03 -6.26
CA ASN A 154 2.66 25.74 -7.54
C ASN A 154 1.20 26.17 -7.81
N THR A 155 0.44 26.53 -6.78
CA THR A 155 -0.91 27.10 -6.91
C THR A 155 -0.90 28.61 -6.84
#